data_1143a5b5a910d85624714239ecc8c1e7
#
_entry.id   1143a5b5a910d85624714239ecc8c1e7
#
_cell.length_a   1.000
_cell.length_b   1.000
_cell.length_c   1.000
_cell.angle_alpha   90.00
_cell.angle_beta   90.00
_cell.angle_gamma   90.00
#
_symmetry.space_group_name_H-M   'P 1'
#
loop_
_entity.id
_entity.type
_entity.pdbx_description
1 polymer ?
#
loop_
_entity_poly.entity_id
_entity_poly.type
_entity_poly.pdbx_seq_one_letter_code
_entity_poly.pdbx_strand_id
1 'polypeptide(L)'
;VVKKMAVIKMTAIMIICQTGCGTSGSKGASVPGSSITPAKKKGNVTDIAKNSDNATLVGIVSSIDTTLKNIHFIDVETGTEYSVMYTGGTDIQDAYGKLKAATLIQPGEIYDVYCNKYGKATKIYGSKNAWSRTSVTDIELDESSKSVVIGQTTLNYRDYTVVTSGGNLISIAQIVKEDELTLRGIDDKLYSISVDNGHGYLELTGIDAFVGGYVTLGSSLLYGVTQDMMLTVGVGTYDVELQSADMTATKKVTIKKDATSTLDFSEYKQLSAKKGAINFSVTPENAIMAIDGSEVDYSKPVSLTYGSHTLTLQANHYETYTETFTVNSDYKTKVIDMTSTSSSTTAKTTSASLTNGYSVNITAPSGAALYVDSVYIGVVPCSFSKSSGNKTITLSQSGYNTVSYTISIPNTAGD
;
A
#
# COMPACT_ATOMS: atom_id res chain seq x y z
N VAL A 1 -35.86 -15.19 -7.71
CA VAL A 1 -34.75 -15.82 -8.45
C VAL A 1 -33.48 -15.40 -7.75
N VAL A 2 -32.93 -16.31 -6.92
CA VAL A 2 -31.72 -16.06 -6.12
C VAL A 2 -30.51 -16.22 -7.06
N LYS A 3 -29.82 -15.12 -7.37
CA LYS A 3 -28.53 -15.19 -8.08
C LYS A 3 -27.46 -15.70 -7.09
N LYS A 4 -26.93 -16.87 -7.34
CA LYS A 4 -25.73 -17.39 -6.65
C LYS A 4 -24.55 -16.45 -6.96
N MET A 5 -24.03 -15.79 -5.92
CA MET A 5 -22.74 -15.11 -6.00
C MET A 5 -21.63 -16.16 -6.12
N ALA A 6 -21.01 -16.23 -7.29
CA ALA A 6 -19.78 -16.98 -7.47
C ALA A 6 -18.63 -16.13 -6.89
N VAL A 7 -18.06 -16.59 -5.78
CA VAL A 7 -16.80 -16.05 -5.26
C VAL A 7 -15.69 -16.53 -6.18
N ILE A 8 -15.30 -15.69 -7.12
CA ILE A 8 -14.13 -15.95 -7.96
C ILE A 8 -12.91 -15.47 -7.16
N LYS A 9 -12.07 -16.44 -6.75
CA LYS A 9 -10.76 -16.13 -6.17
C LYS A 9 -9.92 -15.45 -7.24
N MET A 10 -9.59 -14.18 -7.05
CA MET A 10 -8.60 -13.48 -7.88
C MET A 10 -7.26 -14.20 -7.77
N THR A 11 -6.79 -14.71 -8.88
CA THR A 11 -5.47 -15.33 -9.00
C THR A 11 -4.40 -14.23 -9.07
N ALA A 12 -3.28 -14.49 -8.46
CA ALA A 12 -2.16 -13.59 -8.23
C ALA A 12 -1.89 -12.53 -9.32
N ILE A 13 -1.72 -11.30 -8.86
CA ILE A 13 -1.23 -10.18 -9.68
C ILE A 13 0.24 -10.42 -9.98
N MET A 14 0.62 -10.47 -11.24
CA MET A 14 2.00 -10.62 -11.66
C MET A 14 2.54 -9.24 -12.06
N ILE A 15 3.37 -8.67 -11.20
CA ILE A 15 4.17 -7.48 -11.53
C ILE A 15 5.44 -7.98 -12.18
N ILE A 16 5.61 -7.77 -13.47
CA ILE A 16 6.80 -8.16 -14.20
C ILE A 16 7.61 -6.89 -14.50
N CYS A 17 8.74 -6.75 -13.84
CA CYS A 17 9.77 -5.84 -14.31
C CYS A 17 10.49 -6.51 -15.48
N GLN A 18 10.26 -6.07 -16.71
CA GLN A 18 11.02 -6.56 -17.85
C GLN A 18 12.43 -5.98 -17.81
N THR A 19 13.40 -6.85 -17.58
CA THR A 19 14.81 -6.50 -17.72
C THR A 19 15.20 -6.64 -19.19
N GLY A 20 15.61 -5.53 -19.79
CA GLY A 20 16.36 -5.56 -21.07
C GLY A 20 17.64 -6.38 -20.86
N CYS A 21 17.96 -7.22 -21.83
CA CYS A 21 19.04 -8.18 -21.82
C CYS A 21 20.40 -7.55 -21.45
N GLY A 22 20.83 -7.74 -20.22
CA GLY A 22 22.14 -7.34 -19.70
C GLY A 22 22.42 -8.16 -18.44
N THR A 23 23.39 -9.05 -18.52
CA THR A 23 23.83 -9.96 -17.46
C THR A 23 24.42 -9.21 -16.26
N SER A 24 23.57 -8.81 -15.32
CA SER A 24 23.97 -8.55 -13.92
C SER A 24 22.70 -8.59 -13.06
N GLY A 25 22.70 -9.43 -12.02
CA GLY A 25 21.51 -9.76 -11.24
C GLY A 25 20.89 -8.56 -10.54
N SER A 26 19.84 -8.00 -11.12
CA SER A 26 18.96 -7.07 -10.45
C SER A 26 17.91 -7.87 -9.66
N LYS A 27 17.85 -7.65 -8.35
CA LYS A 27 16.73 -8.12 -7.53
C LYS A 27 15.51 -7.28 -7.92
N GLY A 28 14.63 -7.86 -8.73
CA GLY A 28 13.35 -7.23 -9.09
C GLY A 28 12.49 -6.95 -7.85
N ALA A 29 11.58 -6.01 -7.97
CA ALA A 29 10.55 -5.78 -6.96
C ALA A 29 9.81 -7.09 -6.68
N SER A 30 9.64 -7.45 -5.40
CA SER A 30 8.96 -8.68 -5.02
C SER A 30 7.48 -8.59 -5.36
N VAL A 31 6.95 -9.65 -5.98
CA VAL A 31 5.55 -9.74 -6.38
C VAL A 31 4.67 -9.97 -5.16
N PRO A 32 3.68 -9.12 -4.87
CA PRO A 32 2.69 -9.43 -3.85
C PRO A 32 1.82 -10.59 -4.32
N GLY A 33 1.84 -11.72 -3.62
CA GLY A 33 0.90 -12.82 -3.92
C GLY A 33 1.44 -14.24 -3.88
N SER A 34 2.70 -14.47 -3.53
CA SER A 34 3.17 -15.83 -3.26
C SER A 34 2.80 -16.23 -1.83
N SER A 35 2.31 -17.45 -1.68
CA SER A 35 1.78 -18.12 -0.49
C SER A 35 2.17 -17.51 0.86
N ILE A 36 1.15 -17.14 1.61
CA ILE A 36 1.14 -16.49 2.92
C ILE A 36 1.67 -17.43 4.03
N THR A 37 2.64 -18.28 3.78
CA THR A 37 3.17 -19.16 4.81
C THR A 37 4.45 -18.53 5.35
N PRO A 38 4.42 -17.91 6.54
CA PRO A 38 5.59 -17.24 7.09
C PRO A 38 6.73 -18.21 7.41
N ALA A 39 6.42 -19.47 7.74
CA ALA A 39 7.44 -20.49 8.03
C ALA A 39 7.83 -21.27 6.77
N LYS A 40 9.13 -21.26 6.45
CA LYS A 40 9.71 -22.01 5.32
C LYS A 40 10.05 -23.46 5.69
N LYS A 41 10.12 -23.80 6.98
CA LYS A 41 10.54 -25.09 7.50
C LYS A 41 9.61 -25.57 8.61
N LYS A 42 9.23 -26.84 8.55
CA LYS A 42 8.49 -27.52 9.63
C LYS A 42 9.43 -28.37 10.47
N GLY A 43 9.30 -28.29 11.78
CA GLY A 43 10.05 -29.07 12.74
C GLY A 43 9.15 -29.98 13.58
N ASN A 44 9.72 -31.01 14.16
CA ASN A 44 9.05 -31.84 15.13
C ASN A 44 9.38 -31.34 16.54
N VAL A 45 8.38 -30.95 17.31
CA VAL A 45 8.57 -30.41 18.66
C VAL A 45 9.26 -31.38 19.62
N THR A 46 9.15 -32.69 19.39
CA THR A 46 9.86 -33.70 20.22
C THR A 46 11.37 -33.62 20.10
N ASP A 47 11.87 -33.08 18.98
CA ASP A 47 13.32 -32.97 18.73
C ASP A 47 13.96 -31.88 19.61
N ILE A 48 13.16 -30.88 20.00
CA ILE A 48 13.58 -29.76 20.85
C ILE A 48 13.04 -29.85 22.29
N ALA A 49 12.04 -30.71 22.54
CA ALA A 49 11.46 -30.87 23.86
C ALA A 49 12.47 -31.54 24.81
N LYS A 50 12.95 -30.79 25.78
CA LYS A 50 13.89 -31.25 26.82
C LYS A 50 13.20 -31.15 28.18
N ASN A 51 13.54 -32.05 29.10
CA ASN A 51 13.17 -31.90 30.51
C ASN A 51 14.02 -30.76 31.11
N SER A 52 13.59 -29.53 31.01
CA SER A 52 14.26 -28.37 31.59
C SER A 52 13.23 -27.38 32.12
N ASP A 53 13.66 -26.59 33.09
CA ASP A 53 12.86 -25.47 33.62
C ASP A 53 12.76 -24.29 32.64
N ASN A 54 13.55 -24.34 31.55
CA ASN A 54 13.55 -23.34 30.49
C ASN A 54 12.46 -23.67 29.45
N ALA A 55 11.97 -22.64 28.76
CA ALA A 55 11.04 -22.82 27.65
C ALA A 55 11.64 -23.73 26.57
N THR A 56 10.82 -24.66 26.04
CA THR A 56 11.22 -25.51 24.91
C THR A 56 11.44 -24.69 23.66
N LEU A 57 10.59 -23.68 23.47
CA LEU A 57 10.73 -22.67 22.41
C LEU A 57 10.09 -21.37 22.84
N VAL A 58 10.56 -20.26 22.27
CA VAL A 58 9.84 -18.98 22.25
C VAL A 58 9.23 -18.87 20.87
N GLY A 59 7.90 -18.84 20.79
CA GLY A 59 7.21 -18.98 19.53
C GLY A 59 6.14 -17.94 19.29
N ILE A 60 6.01 -17.55 18.02
CA ILE A 60 4.93 -16.72 17.52
C ILE A 60 3.80 -17.63 17.07
N VAL A 61 2.60 -17.39 17.52
CA VAL A 61 1.42 -18.14 17.05
C VAL A 61 1.18 -17.84 15.57
N SER A 62 1.27 -18.85 14.71
CA SER A 62 0.89 -18.75 13.29
C SER A 62 -0.57 -19.14 13.08
N SER A 63 -1.05 -20.15 13.79
CA SER A 63 -2.46 -20.57 13.74
C SER A 63 -2.84 -21.42 14.96
N ILE A 64 -4.15 -21.58 15.17
CA ILE A 64 -4.72 -22.40 16.22
C ILE A 64 -5.78 -23.34 15.64
N ASP A 65 -5.69 -24.61 15.98
CA ASP A 65 -6.74 -25.61 15.74
C ASP A 65 -7.35 -26.06 17.08
N THR A 66 -8.48 -25.48 17.42
CA THR A 66 -9.19 -25.81 18.67
C THR A 66 -9.84 -27.19 18.64
N THR A 67 -10.12 -27.75 17.47
CA THR A 67 -10.71 -29.08 17.28
C THR A 67 -9.66 -30.14 17.55
N LEU A 68 -8.49 -30.02 16.95
CA LEU A 68 -7.37 -30.93 17.18
C LEU A 68 -6.53 -30.56 18.40
N LYS A 69 -6.87 -29.47 19.08
CA LYS A 69 -6.13 -28.93 20.24
C LYS A 69 -4.65 -28.72 19.95
N ASN A 70 -4.36 -28.16 18.78
CA ASN A 70 -3.02 -27.83 18.36
C ASN A 70 -2.85 -26.32 18.20
N ILE A 71 -1.68 -25.83 18.58
CA ILE A 71 -1.23 -24.47 18.27
C ILE A 71 0.04 -24.59 17.44
N HIS A 72 0.08 -23.86 16.34
CA HIS A 72 1.24 -23.77 15.49
C HIS A 72 2.06 -22.55 15.91
N PHE A 73 3.32 -22.78 16.28
CA PHE A 73 4.26 -21.75 16.69
C PHE A 73 5.41 -21.68 15.71
N ILE A 74 5.79 -20.48 15.34
CA ILE A 74 7.03 -20.22 14.62
C ILE A 74 8.08 -19.81 15.66
N ASP A 75 9.15 -20.57 15.75
CA ASP A 75 10.26 -20.28 16.64
C ASP A 75 10.93 -18.95 16.26
N VAL A 76 11.08 -18.04 17.21
CA VAL A 76 11.61 -16.68 16.97
C VAL A 76 13.06 -16.64 16.52
N GLU A 77 13.87 -17.67 16.83
CA GLU A 77 15.27 -17.71 16.47
C GLU A 77 15.47 -18.34 15.10
N THR A 78 14.80 -19.46 14.84
CA THR A 78 15.05 -20.30 13.67
C THR A 78 14.05 -20.10 12.53
N GLY A 79 12.88 -19.51 12.80
CA GLY A 79 11.77 -19.43 11.86
C GLY A 79 11.14 -20.79 11.54
N THR A 80 11.44 -21.83 12.34
CA THR A 80 10.88 -23.17 12.16
C THR A 80 9.50 -23.23 12.79
N GLU A 81 8.52 -23.78 12.08
CA GLU A 81 7.17 -23.97 12.59
C GLU A 81 7.04 -25.31 13.33
N TYR A 82 6.53 -25.26 14.52
CA TYR A 82 6.23 -26.41 15.37
C TYR A 82 4.74 -26.49 15.68
N SER A 83 4.15 -27.68 15.48
CA SER A 83 2.79 -27.98 15.92
C SER A 83 2.81 -28.54 17.33
N VAL A 84 2.23 -27.82 18.28
CA VAL A 84 2.26 -28.17 19.69
C VAL A 84 0.84 -28.51 20.17
N MET A 85 0.66 -29.75 20.63
CA MET A 85 -0.61 -30.19 21.21
C MET A 85 -0.77 -29.67 22.64
N TYR A 86 -1.94 -29.11 22.97
CA TYR A 86 -2.31 -28.74 24.31
C TYR A 86 -3.45 -29.63 24.83
N THR A 87 -3.64 -29.69 26.14
CA THR A 87 -4.67 -30.47 26.80
C THR A 87 -5.41 -29.63 27.83
N GLY A 88 -6.47 -30.19 28.48
CA GLY A 88 -7.11 -29.50 29.58
C GLY A 88 -6.24 -29.30 30.83
N GLY A 89 -5.11 -30.00 30.91
CA GLY A 89 -4.10 -29.81 31.96
C GLY A 89 -2.95 -28.88 31.58
N THR A 90 -2.94 -28.29 30.37
CA THR A 90 -1.95 -27.31 29.98
C THR A 90 -2.23 -25.97 30.68
N ASP A 91 -1.26 -25.46 31.42
CA ASP A 91 -1.36 -24.15 32.07
C ASP A 91 -1.08 -23.04 31.02
N ILE A 92 -2.10 -22.22 30.74
CA ILE A 92 -2.02 -21.15 29.76
C ILE A 92 -2.23 -19.81 30.45
N GLN A 93 -1.25 -18.91 30.33
CA GLN A 93 -1.29 -17.60 30.97
C GLN A 93 -0.87 -16.50 29.98
N ASP A 94 -1.35 -15.28 30.21
CA ASP A 94 -0.81 -14.09 29.56
C ASP A 94 0.57 -13.68 30.13
N ALA A 95 1.18 -12.65 29.59
CA ALA A 95 2.49 -12.16 30.06
C ALA A 95 2.50 -11.63 31.49
N TYR A 96 1.32 -11.38 32.06
CA TYR A 96 1.12 -10.89 33.43
C TYR A 96 0.79 -12.01 34.42
N GLY A 97 0.72 -13.27 33.96
CA GLY A 97 0.43 -14.42 34.78
C GLY A 97 -1.09 -14.70 35.01
N LYS A 98 -1.96 -14.02 34.28
CA LYS A 98 -3.39 -14.25 34.30
C LYS A 98 -3.76 -15.44 33.43
N LEU A 99 -4.58 -16.35 33.95
CA LEU A 99 -5.09 -17.50 33.19
C LEU A 99 -5.83 -17.04 31.93
N LYS A 100 -5.53 -17.71 30.83
CA LYS A 100 -6.12 -17.45 29.51
C LYS A 100 -6.67 -18.75 28.92
N ALA A 101 -7.86 -18.72 28.33
CA ALA A 101 -8.37 -19.88 27.59
C ALA A 101 -7.61 -20.01 26.24
N ALA A 102 -7.35 -21.25 25.80
CA ALA A 102 -6.70 -21.50 24.51
C ALA A 102 -7.45 -20.86 23.33
N THR A 103 -8.78 -20.79 23.39
CA THR A 103 -9.63 -20.15 22.39
C THR A 103 -9.44 -18.63 22.27
N LEU A 104 -8.78 -18.01 23.23
CA LEU A 104 -8.46 -16.57 23.25
C LEU A 104 -7.05 -16.27 22.76
N ILE A 105 -6.25 -17.30 22.48
CA ILE A 105 -4.94 -17.11 21.85
C ILE A 105 -5.17 -16.68 20.39
N GLN A 106 -4.42 -15.67 19.96
CA GLN A 106 -4.55 -15.12 18.62
C GLN A 106 -3.25 -15.31 17.81
N PRO A 107 -3.33 -15.50 16.50
CA PRO A 107 -2.17 -15.45 15.64
C PRO A 107 -1.39 -14.13 15.82
N GLY A 108 -0.07 -14.21 15.84
CA GLY A 108 0.81 -13.08 16.08
C GLY A 108 1.17 -12.83 17.55
N GLU A 109 0.55 -13.50 18.51
CA GLU A 109 0.99 -13.43 19.90
C GLU A 109 2.25 -14.27 20.12
N ILE A 110 3.10 -13.85 21.07
CA ILE A 110 4.39 -14.47 21.36
C ILE A 110 4.34 -15.14 22.74
N TYR A 111 4.71 -16.40 22.78
CA TYR A 111 4.66 -17.23 23.98
C TYR A 111 5.96 -17.96 24.25
N ASP A 112 6.27 -18.15 25.54
CA ASP A 112 7.23 -19.11 26.07
C ASP A 112 6.50 -20.45 26.24
N VAL A 113 6.89 -21.46 25.46
CA VAL A 113 6.21 -22.74 25.38
C VAL A 113 7.07 -23.83 26.02
N TYR A 114 6.50 -24.56 26.95
CA TYR A 114 7.15 -25.65 27.68
C TYR A 114 6.48 -26.98 27.28
N CYS A 115 7.26 -27.88 26.73
CA CYS A 115 6.79 -29.18 26.30
C CYS A 115 7.44 -30.30 27.09
N ASN A 116 6.64 -31.37 27.35
CA ASN A 116 7.20 -32.60 27.87
C ASN A 116 7.95 -33.38 26.76
N LYS A 117 8.61 -34.48 27.15
CA LYS A 117 9.36 -35.33 26.21
C LYS A 117 8.55 -35.93 25.06
N TYR A 118 7.22 -35.88 25.14
CA TYR A 118 6.30 -36.35 24.11
C TYR A 118 5.81 -35.20 23.20
N GLY A 119 6.37 -34.00 23.35
CA GLY A 119 5.99 -32.83 22.55
C GLY A 119 4.66 -32.20 22.92
N LYS A 120 4.06 -32.57 24.05
CA LYS A 120 2.81 -31.96 24.55
C LYS A 120 3.11 -30.76 25.44
N ALA A 121 2.41 -29.67 25.23
CA ALA A 121 2.54 -28.47 26.05
C ALA A 121 2.12 -28.75 27.49
N THR A 122 2.99 -28.41 28.44
CA THR A 122 2.71 -28.36 29.86
C THR A 122 2.35 -26.96 30.32
N LYS A 123 3.04 -25.94 29.74
CA LYS A 123 2.82 -24.51 30.00
C LYS A 123 2.91 -23.74 28.70
N ILE A 124 2.07 -22.72 28.53
CA ILE A 124 2.10 -21.77 27.43
C ILE A 124 1.90 -20.40 28.07
N TYR A 125 2.98 -19.67 28.25
CA TYR A 125 2.97 -18.38 28.95
C TYR A 125 3.29 -17.25 27.98
N GLY A 126 2.47 -16.19 27.97
CA GLY A 126 2.79 -14.98 27.23
C GLY A 126 4.23 -14.53 27.56
N SER A 127 5.06 -14.39 26.53
CA SER A 127 6.48 -14.11 26.76
C SER A 127 6.67 -12.75 27.41
N LYS A 128 7.38 -12.72 28.54
CA LYS A 128 7.70 -11.48 29.27
C LYS A 128 8.75 -10.63 28.57
N ASN A 129 9.51 -11.22 27.66
CA ASN A 129 10.50 -10.52 26.87
C ASN A 129 9.88 -9.89 25.62
N ALA A 130 8.62 -10.24 25.29
CA ALA A 130 7.94 -9.66 24.16
C ALA A 130 7.35 -8.28 24.52
N TRP A 131 7.62 -7.32 23.66
CA TRP A 131 6.95 -6.03 23.69
C TRP A 131 5.76 -6.00 22.72
N SER A 132 4.80 -5.12 23.00
CA SER A 132 3.66 -4.84 22.13
C SER A 132 3.46 -3.33 22.02
N ARG A 133 3.27 -2.84 20.80
CA ARG A 133 2.89 -1.45 20.50
C ARG A 133 1.57 -1.49 19.76
N THR A 134 0.54 -0.87 20.31
CA THR A 134 -0.82 -0.80 19.75
C THR A 134 -1.06 0.56 19.12
N SER A 135 -2.10 0.65 18.28
CA SER A 135 -2.54 1.88 17.61
C SER A 135 -1.40 2.57 16.86
N VAL A 136 -0.58 1.76 16.19
CA VAL A 136 0.51 2.26 15.35
C VAL A 136 -0.05 2.59 13.98
N THR A 137 0.16 3.82 13.53
CA THR A 137 -0.26 4.34 12.22
C THR A 137 0.94 4.97 11.51
N ASP A 138 0.77 5.29 10.23
CA ASP A 138 1.75 6.03 9.42
C ASP A 138 3.13 5.36 9.41
N ILE A 139 3.13 4.06 9.07
CA ILE A 139 4.36 3.28 8.96
C ILE A 139 4.91 3.35 7.53
N GLU A 140 6.23 3.29 7.42
CA GLU A 140 6.92 3.05 6.16
C GLU A 140 7.48 1.63 6.15
N LEU A 141 7.11 0.87 5.11
CA LEU A 141 7.60 -0.49 4.87
C LEU A 141 8.73 -0.46 3.85
N ASP A 142 9.88 -1.02 4.20
CA ASP A 142 10.96 -1.28 3.25
C ASP A 142 11.18 -2.79 3.12
N GLU A 143 10.68 -3.37 2.04
CA GLU A 143 10.83 -4.80 1.76
C GLU A 143 12.29 -5.17 1.42
N SER A 144 13.07 -4.25 0.89
CA SER A 144 14.45 -4.51 0.48
C SER A 144 15.37 -4.67 1.68
N SER A 145 15.21 -3.84 2.69
CA SER A 145 15.92 -3.93 3.97
C SER A 145 15.20 -4.76 5.02
N LYS A 146 13.96 -5.21 4.72
CA LYS A 146 13.07 -5.90 5.66
C LYS A 146 12.87 -5.11 6.95
N SER A 147 12.53 -3.85 6.81
CA SER A 147 12.32 -2.95 7.93
C SER A 147 10.97 -2.25 7.88
N VAL A 148 10.51 -1.88 9.07
CA VAL A 148 9.35 -1.02 9.30
C VAL A 148 9.85 0.21 10.04
N VAL A 149 9.61 1.39 9.48
CA VAL A 149 9.96 2.66 10.09
C VAL A 149 8.72 3.28 10.69
N ILE A 150 8.81 3.73 11.95
CA ILE A 150 7.75 4.40 12.70
C ILE A 150 8.36 5.66 13.30
N GLY A 151 8.09 6.78 12.68
CA GLY A 151 8.75 8.05 13.05
C GLY A 151 10.28 7.92 12.92
N GLN A 152 11.00 7.92 14.05
CA GLN A 152 12.47 7.77 14.07
C GLN A 152 12.94 6.34 14.44
N THR A 153 12.01 5.40 14.63
CA THR A 153 12.35 4.04 15.05
C THR A 153 12.30 3.11 13.86
N THR A 154 13.39 2.39 13.61
CA THR A 154 13.43 1.32 12.59
C THR A 154 13.38 -0.03 13.30
N LEU A 155 12.45 -0.88 12.91
CA LEU A 155 12.27 -2.26 13.38
C LEU A 155 12.55 -3.22 12.23
N ASN A 156 13.36 -4.24 12.48
CA ASN A 156 13.68 -5.24 11.45
C ASN A 156 12.73 -6.43 11.57
N TYR A 157 12.12 -6.83 10.45
CA TYR A 157 11.28 -8.02 10.38
C TYR A 157 11.99 -9.17 9.64
N ARG A 158 11.41 -10.36 9.73
CA ARG A 158 11.93 -11.59 9.15
C ARG A 158 10.97 -12.14 8.08
N ASP A 159 11.48 -13.05 7.23
CA ASP A 159 10.63 -13.73 6.24
C ASP A 159 9.48 -14.54 6.88
N TYR A 160 9.63 -14.87 8.15
CA TYR A 160 8.64 -15.61 8.95
C TYR A 160 7.88 -14.71 9.96
N THR A 161 7.98 -13.40 9.83
CA THR A 161 7.14 -12.48 10.61
C THR A 161 5.67 -12.76 10.29
N VAL A 162 4.88 -12.93 11.33
CA VAL A 162 3.46 -13.23 11.22
C VAL A 162 2.68 -11.94 11.00
N VAL A 163 2.03 -11.82 9.85
CA VAL A 163 1.19 -10.68 9.52
C VAL A 163 -0.26 -11.12 9.45
N THR A 164 -1.13 -10.45 10.21
CA THR A 164 -2.52 -10.84 10.32
C THR A 164 -3.49 -9.68 10.11
N SER A 165 -4.69 -10.01 9.63
CA SER A 165 -5.82 -9.10 9.58
C SER A 165 -7.10 -9.86 9.90
N GLY A 166 -7.83 -9.43 10.93
CA GLY A 166 -9.02 -10.14 11.40
C GLY A 166 -8.74 -11.60 11.80
N GLY A 167 -7.56 -11.90 12.33
CA GLY A 167 -7.13 -13.24 12.74
C GLY A 167 -6.65 -14.15 11.59
N ASN A 168 -6.70 -13.70 10.35
CA ASN A 168 -6.20 -14.42 9.19
C ASN A 168 -4.80 -13.95 8.80
N LEU A 169 -3.96 -14.87 8.32
CA LEU A 169 -2.65 -14.53 7.76
C LEU A 169 -2.82 -13.75 6.45
N ILE A 170 -2.07 -12.68 6.31
CA ILE A 170 -1.99 -11.87 5.10
C ILE A 170 -0.53 -11.64 4.69
N SER A 171 -0.32 -11.15 3.47
CA SER A 171 1.00 -10.68 3.04
C SER A 171 1.32 -9.32 3.67
N ILE A 172 2.59 -9.08 4.01
CA ILE A 172 3.04 -7.76 4.49
C ILE A 172 2.79 -6.67 3.45
N ALA A 173 2.84 -6.99 2.16
CA ALA A 173 2.55 -6.07 1.07
C ALA A 173 1.09 -5.58 1.04
N GLN A 174 0.17 -6.25 1.75
CA GLN A 174 -1.23 -5.81 1.88
C GLN A 174 -1.44 -4.75 2.97
N ILE A 175 -0.40 -4.43 3.73
CA ILE A 175 -0.44 -3.33 4.70
C ILE A 175 -0.24 -2.01 3.96
N VAL A 176 -1.09 -1.05 4.24
CA VAL A 176 -0.97 0.32 3.74
C VAL A 176 -0.80 1.29 4.91
N LYS A 177 -0.36 2.51 4.63
CA LYS A 177 -0.09 3.52 5.67
C LYS A 177 -1.36 3.95 6.43
N GLU A 178 -2.53 3.74 5.84
CA GLU A 178 -3.84 4.04 6.42
C GLU A 178 -4.32 2.99 7.44
N ASP A 179 -3.62 1.86 7.56
CA ASP A 179 -3.95 0.82 8.53
C ASP A 179 -3.50 1.20 9.94
N GLU A 180 -4.31 0.86 10.92
CA GLU A 180 -3.94 0.89 12.34
C GLU A 180 -3.47 -0.48 12.77
N LEU A 181 -2.28 -0.56 13.36
CA LEU A 181 -1.57 -1.79 13.60
C LEU A 181 -1.23 -2.01 15.07
N THR A 182 -1.18 -3.29 15.44
CA THR A 182 -0.45 -3.75 16.64
C THR A 182 0.81 -4.48 16.20
N LEU A 183 1.95 -4.00 16.69
CA LEU A 183 3.27 -4.59 16.45
C LEU A 183 3.74 -5.34 17.69
N ARG A 184 4.34 -6.52 17.51
CA ARG A 184 4.93 -7.31 18.59
C ARG A 184 6.32 -7.80 18.20
N GLY A 185 7.21 -7.75 19.17
CA GLY A 185 8.60 -8.13 18.95
C GLY A 185 9.34 -8.50 20.22
N ILE A 186 10.60 -8.84 20.07
CA ILE A 186 11.55 -9.08 21.15
C ILE A 186 12.81 -8.28 20.81
N ASP A 187 13.36 -7.56 21.77
CA ASP A 187 14.47 -6.63 21.57
C ASP A 187 14.18 -5.64 20.44
N ASP A 188 15.02 -5.59 19.41
CA ASP A 188 14.89 -4.73 18.22
C ASP A 188 14.21 -5.43 17.02
N LYS A 189 13.72 -6.66 17.22
CA LYS A 189 13.17 -7.48 16.13
C LYS A 189 11.65 -7.51 16.18
N LEU A 190 11.05 -7.29 15.01
CA LEU A 190 9.62 -7.34 14.81
C LEU A 190 9.21 -8.75 14.33
N TYR A 191 8.37 -9.42 15.10
CA TYR A 191 7.94 -10.79 14.83
C TYR A 191 6.47 -10.91 14.44
N SER A 192 5.66 -9.89 14.75
CA SER A 192 4.25 -9.89 14.39
C SER A 192 3.73 -8.50 14.07
N ILE A 193 2.87 -8.43 13.07
CA ILE A 193 2.08 -7.25 12.68
C ILE A 193 0.63 -7.69 12.60
N SER A 194 -0.23 -7.10 13.41
CA SER A 194 -1.68 -7.31 13.34
C SER A 194 -2.36 -6.05 12.86
N VAL A 195 -3.16 -6.15 11.81
CA VAL A 195 -4.02 -5.04 11.35
C VAL A 195 -5.25 -5.03 12.25
N ASP A 196 -5.34 -4.03 13.11
CA ASP A 196 -6.45 -3.84 14.07
C ASP A 196 -7.62 -3.14 13.39
N ASN A 197 -7.35 -2.00 12.74
CA ASN A 197 -8.26 -1.33 11.83
C ASN A 197 -7.61 -1.30 10.44
N GLY A 198 -8.23 -1.96 9.49
CA GLY A 198 -7.78 -1.97 8.12
C GLY A 198 -8.26 -0.74 7.36
N HIS A 199 -8.07 -0.77 6.07
CA HIS A 199 -8.52 0.24 5.14
C HIS A 199 -9.72 -0.24 4.33
N GLY A 200 -10.35 0.72 3.68
CA GLY A 200 -11.31 0.56 2.58
C GLY A 200 -11.03 1.62 1.53
N TYR A 201 -11.98 1.80 0.63
CA TYR A 201 -11.80 2.67 -0.53
C TYR A 201 -12.92 3.70 -0.58
N LEU A 202 -12.54 4.93 -0.90
CA LEU A 202 -13.46 6.03 -1.15
C LEU A 202 -13.35 6.43 -2.62
N GLU A 203 -14.39 6.15 -3.38
CA GLU A 203 -14.53 6.59 -4.75
C GLU A 203 -15.30 7.92 -4.75
N LEU A 204 -14.72 8.94 -5.37
CA LEU A 204 -15.35 10.25 -5.55
C LEU A 204 -15.82 10.38 -6.99
N THR A 205 -17.11 10.63 -7.17
CA THR A 205 -17.74 10.79 -8.49
C THR A 205 -18.40 12.14 -8.62
N GLY A 206 -18.57 12.61 -9.86
CA GLY A 206 -19.20 13.90 -10.12
C GLY A 206 -18.40 15.11 -9.63
N ILE A 207 -17.07 14.97 -9.52
CA ILE A 207 -16.17 15.96 -8.92
C ILE A 207 -15.56 16.94 -9.92
N ASP A 208 -16.01 16.96 -11.19
CA ASP A 208 -15.45 17.80 -12.25
C ASP A 208 -15.35 19.28 -11.87
N ALA A 209 -16.31 19.79 -11.09
CA ALA A 209 -16.35 21.17 -10.62
C ALA A 209 -15.27 21.50 -9.56
N PHE A 210 -14.65 20.46 -9.00
CA PHE A 210 -13.64 20.58 -7.96
C PHE A 210 -12.22 20.22 -8.43
N VAL A 211 -12.08 19.78 -9.69
CA VAL A 211 -10.76 19.42 -10.26
C VAL A 211 -9.80 20.60 -10.15
N GLY A 212 -8.63 20.35 -9.59
CA GLY A 212 -7.61 21.35 -9.30
C GLY A 212 -7.76 22.07 -7.96
N GLY A 213 -8.81 21.77 -7.23
CA GLY A 213 -8.94 22.09 -5.83
C GLY A 213 -8.34 21.00 -4.94
N TYR A 214 -8.86 20.85 -3.75
CA TYR A 214 -8.43 19.80 -2.82
C TYR A 214 -9.62 19.14 -2.12
N VAL A 215 -9.38 17.90 -1.67
CA VAL A 215 -10.29 17.15 -0.82
C VAL A 215 -9.65 16.95 0.55
N THR A 216 -10.41 17.15 1.61
CA THR A 216 -10.03 16.80 2.98
C THR A 216 -10.93 15.68 3.49
N LEU A 217 -10.32 14.77 4.27
CA LEU A 217 -11.02 13.73 5.00
C LEU A 217 -10.80 13.96 6.50
N GLY A 218 -11.85 14.41 7.20
CA GLY A 218 -11.72 14.83 8.59
C GLY A 218 -10.70 15.96 8.74
N SER A 219 -9.84 15.88 9.76
CA SER A 219 -8.84 16.93 10.05
C SER A 219 -7.43 16.64 9.53
N SER A 220 -7.20 15.50 8.92
CA SER A 220 -5.82 14.98 8.79
C SER A 220 -5.37 14.63 7.38
N LEU A 221 -6.27 14.41 6.43
CA LEU A 221 -5.92 13.96 5.08
C LEU A 221 -6.26 15.03 4.07
N LEU A 222 -5.28 15.46 3.28
CA LEU A 222 -5.42 16.46 2.22
C LEU A 222 -4.86 15.90 0.91
N TYR A 223 -5.68 15.87 -0.13
CA TYR A 223 -5.30 15.46 -1.48
C TYR A 223 -5.73 16.50 -2.51
N GLY A 224 -4.95 16.67 -3.58
CA GLY A 224 -5.38 17.43 -4.75
C GLY A 224 -6.50 16.69 -5.50
N VAL A 225 -7.55 17.38 -5.90
CA VAL A 225 -8.65 16.78 -6.66
C VAL A 225 -8.24 16.60 -8.11
N THR A 226 -8.27 15.36 -8.58
CA THR A 226 -8.05 14.95 -9.98
C THR A 226 -9.35 14.33 -10.52
N GLN A 227 -9.39 14.08 -11.83
CA GLN A 227 -10.46 13.26 -12.39
C GLN A 227 -10.32 11.82 -11.88
N ASP A 228 -11.44 11.14 -11.66
CA ASP A 228 -11.49 9.74 -11.26
C ASP A 228 -10.62 9.44 -10.02
N MET A 229 -11.04 9.95 -8.87
CA MET A 229 -10.33 9.71 -7.61
C MET A 229 -10.84 8.47 -6.88
N MET A 230 -9.90 7.63 -6.48
CA MET A 230 -10.12 6.57 -5.51
C MET A 230 -9.07 6.66 -4.41
N LEU A 231 -9.52 6.95 -3.20
CA LEU A 231 -8.66 7.09 -2.03
C LEU A 231 -8.67 5.81 -1.22
N THR A 232 -7.49 5.35 -0.80
CA THR A 232 -7.36 4.34 0.25
C THR A 232 -7.46 5.05 1.59
N VAL A 233 -8.40 4.64 2.44
CA VAL A 233 -8.74 5.34 3.68
C VAL A 233 -8.93 4.34 4.81
N GLY A 234 -8.42 4.64 5.98
CA GLY A 234 -8.65 3.81 7.18
C GLY A 234 -10.13 3.63 7.47
N VAL A 235 -10.49 2.48 8.06
CA VAL A 235 -11.87 2.22 8.50
C VAL A 235 -12.32 3.30 9.48
N GLY A 236 -13.47 3.91 9.23
CA GLY A 236 -13.97 5.00 10.06
C GLY A 236 -15.12 5.77 9.41
N THR A 237 -15.56 6.81 10.09
CA THR A 237 -16.55 7.75 9.55
C THR A 237 -15.91 9.12 9.42
N TYR A 238 -16.01 9.71 8.23
CA TYR A 238 -15.32 10.93 7.86
C TYR A 238 -16.29 11.95 7.29
N ASP A 239 -16.05 13.21 7.58
CA ASP A 239 -16.58 14.31 6.80
C ASP A 239 -15.60 14.54 5.65
N VAL A 240 -16.09 14.43 4.42
CA VAL A 240 -15.33 14.63 3.19
C VAL A 240 -15.71 16.00 2.67
N GLU A 241 -14.73 16.88 2.63
CA GLU A 241 -14.90 18.24 2.10
C GLU A 241 -14.09 18.41 0.83
N LEU A 242 -14.79 18.77 -0.25
CA LEU A 242 -14.20 19.19 -1.52
C LEU A 242 -14.20 20.70 -1.58
N GLN A 243 -13.06 21.28 -1.90
CA GLN A 243 -12.93 22.72 -2.07
C GLN A 243 -12.24 23.06 -3.39
N SER A 244 -12.85 23.97 -4.15
CA SER A 244 -12.25 24.65 -5.30
C SER A 244 -12.22 26.16 -5.03
N ALA A 245 -11.75 26.97 -6.01
CA ALA A 245 -11.64 28.42 -5.84
C ALA A 245 -12.98 29.09 -5.45
N ASP A 246 -14.10 28.59 -5.97
CA ASP A 246 -15.40 29.24 -5.86
C ASP A 246 -16.44 28.36 -5.12
N MET A 247 -16.08 27.17 -4.65
CA MET A 247 -17.06 26.20 -4.14
C MET A 247 -16.49 25.30 -3.06
N THR A 248 -17.32 25.01 -2.07
CA THR A 248 -17.07 24.00 -1.05
C THR A 248 -18.26 23.06 -0.96
N ALA A 249 -18.02 21.78 -0.84
CA ALA A 249 -19.05 20.76 -0.66
C ALA A 249 -18.60 19.77 0.41
N THR A 250 -19.49 19.46 1.35
CA THR A 250 -19.19 18.52 2.44
C THR A 250 -20.19 17.38 2.43
N LYS A 251 -19.70 16.14 2.49
CA LYS A 251 -20.53 14.93 2.65
C LYS A 251 -19.90 14.01 3.68
N LYS A 252 -20.74 13.24 4.35
CA LYS A 252 -20.29 12.23 5.33
C LYS A 252 -20.23 10.85 4.69
N VAL A 253 -19.16 10.10 4.98
CA VAL A 253 -19.00 8.73 4.53
C VAL A 253 -18.54 7.82 5.68
N THR A 254 -18.96 6.57 5.64
CA THR A 254 -18.43 5.52 6.50
C THR A 254 -17.63 4.54 5.64
N ILE A 255 -16.35 4.45 5.90
CA ILE A 255 -15.42 3.52 5.25
C ILE A 255 -15.46 2.18 6.00
N LYS A 256 -15.70 1.11 5.28
CA LYS A 256 -15.69 -0.27 5.79
C LYS A 256 -14.47 -0.99 5.23
N LYS A 257 -13.95 -1.91 6.02
CA LYS A 257 -12.79 -2.73 5.64
C LYS A 257 -13.03 -3.45 4.31
N ASP A 258 -12.03 -3.39 3.43
CA ASP A 258 -11.98 -4.06 2.12
C ASP A 258 -13.18 -3.74 1.22
N ALA A 259 -13.89 -2.62 1.48
CA ALA A 259 -15.08 -2.22 0.74
C ALA A 259 -14.89 -0.84 0.10
N THR A 260 -15.49 -0.66 -1.09
CA THR A 260 -15.56 0.65 -1.74
C THR A 260 -16.83 1.37 -1.30
N SER A 261 -16.66 2.61 -0.86
CA SER A 261 -17.74 3.56 -0.59
C SER A 261 -17.67 4.65 -1.65
N THR A 262 -18.79 4.96 -2.29
CA THR A 262 -18.87 5.99 -3.33
C THR A 262 -19.57 7.23 -2.79
N LEU A 263 -18.97 8.40 -2.99
CA LEU A 263 -19.61 9.70 -2.79
C LEU A 263 -19.79 10.40 -4.13
N ASP A 264 -21.06 10.67 -4.47
CA ASP A 264 -21.43 11.40 -5.69
C ASP A 264 -21.62 12.88 -5.39
N PHE A 265 -20.87 13.73 -6.08
CA PHE A 265 -20.94 15.18 -6.03
C PHE A 265 -21.53 15.79 -7.32
N SER A 266 -22.18 14.99 -8.16
CA SER A 266 -22.71 15.44 -9.46
C SER A 266 -23.77 16.54 -9.35
N GLU A 267 -24.41 16.71 -8.20
CA GLU A 267 -25.32 17.83 -7.92
C GLU A 267 -24.65 19.21 -8.03
N TYR A 268 -23.31 19.26 -7.84
CA TYR A 268 -22.53 20.50 -7.95
C TYR A 268 -22.10 20.83 -9.38
N LYS A 269 -22.39 19.98 -10.37
CA LYS A 269 -22.11 20.22 -11.79
C LYS A 269 -22.87 21.41 -12.39
N GLN A 270 -23.96 21.83 -11.77
CA GLN A 270 -24.82 22.89 -12.30
C GLN A 270 -24.26 24.30 -12.09
N LEU A 271 -23.31 24.50 -11.24
CA LEU A 271 -22.52 25.72 -11.19
C LEU A 271 -21.50 25.62 -12.33
N SER A 272 -21.84 26.20 -13.49
CA SER A 272 -21.03 26.16 -14.70
C SER A 272 -19.58 26.35 -14.36
N ALA A 273 -18.75 25.30 -14.54
CA ALA A 273 -17.32 25.38 -14.30
C ALA A 273 -16.79 26.58 -15.09
N LYS A 274 -16.34 27.59 -14.38
CA LYS A 274 -15.76 28.80 -15.00
C LYS A 274 -14.61 28.35 -15.87
N LYS A 275 -14.52 28.84 -17.10
CA LYS A 275 -13.47 28.49 -18.03
C LYS A 275 -12.57 29.69 -18.27
N GLY A 276 -11.28 29.44 -18.36
CA GLY A 276 -10.27 30.40 -18.81
C GLY A 276 -9.64 29.94 -20.12
N ALA A 277 -9.26 30.89 -20.94
CA ALA A 277 -8.51 30.65 -22.16
C ALA A 277 -7.01 30.82 -21.89
N ILE A 278 -6.22 29.80 -22.15
CA ILE A 278 -4.76 29.86 -22.01
C ILE A 278 -4.13 29.90 -23.39
N ASN A 279 -3.36 30.96 -23.64
CA ASN A 279 -2.54 31.08 -24.83
C ASN A 279 -1.14 30.52 -24.54
N PHE A 280 -0.78 29.40 -25.14
CA PHE A 280 0.55 28.80 -24.99
C PHE A 280 1.52 29.32 -26.05
N SER A 281 2.71 29.67 -25.60
CA SER A 281 3.87 29.93 -26.46
C SER A 281 4.94 28.92 -26.07
N VAL A 282 5.20 27.96 -26.94
CA VAL A 282 6.09 26.83 -26.65
C VAL A 282 7.27 26.82 -27.60
N THR A 283 8.46 26.64 -27.05
CA THR A 283 9.69 26.40 -27.84
C THR A 283 10.18 24.97 -27.56
N PRO A 284 10.33 24.11 -28.59
CA PRO A 284 10.14 24.35 -30.02
C PRO A 284 8.66 24.38 -30.42
N GLU A 285 8.32 25.09 -31.47
CA GLU A 285 6.93 25.26 -31.96
C GLU A 285 6.27 23.95 -32.42
N ASN A 286 7.07 22.92 -32.74
CA ASN A 286 6.58 21.60 -33.16
C ASN A 286 6.40 20.60 -32.00
N ALA A 287 6.37 21.06 -30.75
CA ALA A 287 6.10 20.21 -29.62
C ALA A 287 4.65 19.70 -29.66
N ILE A 288 4.48 18.45 -29.32
CA ILE A 288 3.15 17.85 -29.07
C ILE A 288 2.74 18.17 -27.65
N MET A 289 1.57 18.78 -27.48
CA MET A 289 1.01 19.13 -26.18
C MET A 289 -0.12 18.21 -25.81
N ALA A 290 -0.07 17.69 -24.59
CA ALA A 290 -1.20 17.03 -23.95
C ALA A 290 -1.56 17.76 -22.65
N ILE A 291 -2.86 17.97 -22.41
CA ILE A 291 -3.40 18.50 -21.15
C ILE A 291 -4.33 17.46 -20.59
N ASP A 292 -4.10 17.09 -19.32
CA ASP A 292 -4.85 16.03 -18.62
C ASP A 292 -4.88 14.71 -19.41
N GLY A 293 -3.76 14.40 -20.07
CA GLY A 293 -3.58 13.20 -20.89
C GLY A 293 -4.22 13.24 -22.27
N SER A 294 -4.90 14.33 -22.65
CA SER A 294 -5.49 14.51 -23.99
C SER A 294 -4.65 15.45 -24.83
N GLU A 295 -4.32 15.04 -26.07
CA GLU A 295 -3.63 15.89 -27.03
C GLU A 295 -4.49 17.11 -27.36
N VAL A 296 -3.87 18.31 -27.36
CA VAL A 296 -4.53 19.59 -27.63
C VAL A 296 -3.81 20.39 -28.70
N ASP A 297 -4.60 21.01 -29.57
CA ASP A 297 -4.11 22.03 -30.51
C ASP A 297 -3.97 23.37 -29.78
N TYR A 298 -2.73 23.77 -29.52
CA TYR A 298 -2.40 25.03 -28.85
C TYR A 298 -2.00 26.18 -29.83
N SER A 299 -2.23 25.99 -31.14
CA SER A 299 -2.12 27.08 -32.14
C SER A 299 -3.14 28.19 -31.90
N LYS A 300 -4.15 27.89 -31.05
CA LYS A 300 -5.17 28.84 -30.59
C LYS A 300 -5.26 28.76 -29.05
N PRO A 301 -5.79 29.81 -28.39
CA PRO A 301 -6.01 29.75 -26.96
C PRO A 301 -6.87 28.53 -26.57
N VAL A 302 -6.35 27.72 -25.65
CA VAL A 302 -7.01 26.50 -25.16
C VAL A 302 -7.97 26.86 -24.03
N SER A 303 -9.24 26.51 -24.18
CA SER A 303 -10.26 26.74 -23.14
C SER A 303 -10.26 25.60 -22.13
N LEU A 304 -9.86 25.90 -20.90
CA LEU A 304 -9.79 24.96 -19.78
C LEU A 304 -10.71 25.41 -18.66
N THR A 305 -11.19 24.48 -17.86
CA THR A 305 -11.91 24.80 -16.65
C THR A 305 -11.01 25.50 -15.64
N TYR A 306 -11.56 26.30 -14.74
CA TYR A 306 -10.79 26.78 -13.60
C TYR A 306 -10.37 25.56 -12.76
N GLY A 307 -9.13 25.58 -12.27
CA GLY A 307 -8.58 24.46 -11.50
C GLY A 307 -7.16 24.11 -11.94
N SER A 308 -6.64 23.00 -11.43
CA SER A 308 -5.32 22.50 -11.75
C SER A 308 -5.39 21.56 -12.95
N HIS A 309 -4.43 21.69 -13.85
CA HIS A 309 -4.30 20.88 -15.05
C HIS A 309 -2.88 20.39 -15.17
N THR A 310 -2.69 19.19 -15.69
CA THR A 310 -1.37 18.63 -15.97
C THR A 310 -1.05 18.82 -17.45
N LEU A 311 0.02 19.55 -17.71
CA LEU A 311 0.56 19.77 -19.05
C LEU A 311 1.74 18.83 -19.28
N THR A 312 1.75 18.16 -20.42
CA THR A 312 2.89 17.40 -20.92
C THR A 312 3.24 17.87 -22.32
N LEU A 313 4.53 18.15 -22.55
CA LEU A 313 5.08 18.50 -23.87
C LEU A 313 6.13 17.48 -24.28
N GLN A 314 6.09 17.10 -25.56
CA GLN A 314 7.07 16.22 -26.18
C GLN A 314 7.54 16.78 -27.51
N ALA A 315 8.85 16.81 -27.72
CA ALA A 315 9.45 17.20 -28.98
C ALA A 315 10.74 16.41 -29.23
N ASN A 316 11.06 16.17 -30.52
CA ASN A 316 12.29 15.49 -30.90
C ASN A 316 13.51 16.28 -30.44
N HIS A 317 14.46 15.62 -29.77
CA HIS A 317 15.68 16.20 -29.21
C HIS A 317 15.47 17.18 -28.05
N TYR A 318 14.33 17.07 -27.36
CA TYR A 318 14.04 17.79 -26.13
C TYR A 318 13.62 16.81 -25.02
N GLU A 319 13.89 17.18 -23.78
CA GLU A 319 13.40 16.45 -22.64
C GLU A 319 11.88 16.61 -22.54
N THR A 320 11.16 15.54 -22.19
CA THR A 320 9.72 15.64 -21.93
C THR A 320 9.49 16.63 -20.79
N TYR A 321 8.70 17.66 -21.06
CA TYR A 321 8.33 18.65 -20.06
C TYR A 321 6.98 18.28 -19.47
N THR A 322 6.90 18.22 -18.14
CA THR A 322 5.63 18.00 -17.41
C THR A 322 5.50 19.05 -16.31
N GLU A 323 4.35 19.69 -16.24
CA GLU A 323 4.05 20.70 -15.24
C GLU A 323 2.58 20.63 -14.84
N THR A 324 2.30 20.79 -13.55
CA THR A 324 0.96 21.07 -13.07
C THR A 324 0.75 22.58 -12.94
N PHE A 325 -0.27 23.13 -13.59
CA PHE A 325 -0.58 24.55 -13.57
C PHE A 325 -2.03 24.80 -13.22
N THR A 326 -2.33 25.99 -12.69
CA THR A 326 -3.69 26.36 -12.27
C THR A 326 -4.26 27.42 -13.22
N VAL A 327 -5.50 27.17 -13.68
CA VAL A 327 -6.33 28.12 -14.41
C VAL A 327 -7.23 28.84 -13.38
N ASN A 328 -6.97 30.14 -13.21
CA ASN A 328 -7.69 30.98 -12.23
C ASN A 328 -8.06 32.37 -12.78
N SER A 329 -7.99 32.54 -14.08
CA SER A 329 -8.31 33.80 -14.77
C SER A 329 -8.96 33.51 -16.11
N ASP A 330 -9.78 34.45 -16.60
CA ASP A 330 -10.50 34.30 -17.87
C ASP A 330 -9.57 34.23 -19.10
N TYR A 331 -8.38 34.81 -18.97
CA TYR A 331 -7.32 34.73 -20.00
C TYR A 331 -5.93 34.80 -19.36
N LYS A 332 -5.02 33.95 -19.85
CA LYS A 332 -3.59 33.96 -19.44
C LYS A 332 -2.72 33.48 -20.57
N THR A 333 -1.53 34.07 -20.69
CA THR A 333 -0.45 33.56 -21.58
C THR A 333 0.54 32.76 -20.74
N LYS A 334 0.92 31.58 -21.23
CA LYS A 334 1.94 30.73 -20.64
C LYS A 334 3.04 30.48 -21.66
N VAL A 335 4.26 30.90 -21.31
CA VAL A 335 5.47 30.71 -22.13
C VAL A 335 6.26 29.55 -21.57
N ILE A 336 6.66 28.61 -22.41
CA ILE A 336 7.42 27.43 -22.03
C ILE A 336 8.54 27.18 -23.00
N ASP A 337 9.77 27.17 -22.49
CA ASP A 337 10.97 26.80 -23.23
C ASP A 337 11.41 25.41 -22.77
N MET A 338 11.33 24.42 -23.66
CA MET A 338 11.76 23.05 -23.37
C MET A 338 13.29 22.94 -23.38
N THR A 339 13.82 22.08 -22.52
CA THR A 339 15.27 21.83 -22.46
C THR A 339 15.69 20.89 -23.60
N SER A 340 16.63 21.33 -24.42
CA SER A 340 17.21 20.52 -25.47
C SER A 340 18.11 19.42 -24.88
N THR A 341 18.04 18.22 -25.44
CA THR A 341 18.90 17.08 -25.04
C THR A 341 20.33 17.17 -25.58
N SER A 342 20.66 18.22 -26.32
CA SER A 342 22.02 18.47 -26.84
C SER A 342 22.90 19.09 -25.75
N SER A 343 23.75 18.26 -25.20
CA SER A 343 24.83 18.45 -24.23
C SER A 343 25.32 19.87 -23.98
N SER A 344 25.26 20.30 -22.73
CA SER A 344 26.42 20.95 -22.11
C SER A 344 26.47 20.61 -20.64
N THR A 345 27.53 19.93 -20.28
CA THR A 345 27.94 19.57 -18.92
C THR A 345 28.11 20.80 -18.07
N THR A 346 27.26 20.99 -17.09
CA THR A 346 27.64 21.70 -15.86
C THR A 346 27.04 20.95 -14.70
N ALA A 347 27.89 20.20 -14.04
CA ALA A 347 27.55 19.40 -12.87
C ALA A 347 27.07 20.31 -11.75
N LYS A 348 25.80 20.23 -11.43
CA LYS A 348 25.28 20.64 -10.13
C LYS A 348 24.90 19.36 -9.42
N THR A 349 25.73 18.98 -8.45
CA THR A 349 25.58 17.79 -7.63
C THR A 349 24.30 17.89 -6.79
N THR A 350 23.20 17.42 -7.33
CA THR A 350 22.04 16.95 -6.58
C THR A 350 22.00 15.45 -6.83
N SER A 351 21.83 14.67 -5.79
CA SER A 351 21.73 13.21 -5.89
C SER A 351 20.65 12.86 -6.91
N ALA A 352 21.07 12.55 -8.14
CA ALA A 352 20.14 12.18 -9.19
C ALA A 352 19.49 10.85 -8.81
N SER A 353 18.17 10.79 -8.78
CA SER A 353 17.45 9.54 -8.64
C SER A 353 17.86 8.60 -9.77
N LEU A 354 18.37 7.42 -9.43
CA LEU A 354 18.76 6.40 -10.42
C LEU A 354 17.55 5.82 -11.17
N THR A 355 16.34 6.20 -10.77
CA THR A 355 15.09 5.73 -11.38
C THR A 355 14.57 6.63 -12.50
N ASN A 356 15.21 7.76 -12.75
CA ASN A 356 14.76 8.72 -13.77
C ASN A 356 14.83 8.14 -15.19
N GLY A 357 13.72 8.23 -15.92
CA GLY A 357 13.59 7.71 -17.30
C GLY A 357 13.22 6.22 -17.38
N TYR A 358 13.03 5.53 -16.25
CA TYR A 358 12.52 4.16 -16.21
C TYR A 358 11.04 4.12 -15.83
N SER A 359 10.40 2.98 -16.06
CA SER A 359 8.98 2.76 -15.77
C SER A 359 8.73 1.52 -14.93
N VAL A 360 7.60 1.51 -14.25
CA VAL A 360 7.03 0.33 -13.60
C VAL A 360 5.85 -0.13 -14.45
N ASN A 361 5.89 -1.38 -14.90
CA ASN A 361 4.88 -1.95 -15.78
C ASN A 361 3.93 -2.86 -14.99
N ILE A 362 2.65 -2.59 -15.05
CA ILE A 362 1.59 -3.42 -14.46
C ILE A 362 0.89 -4.17 -15.60
N THR A 363 0.98 -5.50 -15.60
CA THR A 363 0.53 -6.33 -16.72
C THR A 363 -0.71 -7.14 -16.42
N ALA A 364 -1.07 -7.28 -15.13
CA ALA A 364 -2.25 -8.03 -14.70
C ALA A 364 -2.86 -7.46 -13.41
N PRO A 365 -4.16 -7.66 -13.16
CA PRO A 365 -5.15 -8.27 -14.06
C PRO A 365 -5.55 -7.31 -15.19
N SER A 366 -5.68 -7.83 -16.42
CA SER A 366 -6.11 -7.02 -17.58
C SER A 366 -7.53 -6.49 -17.39
N GLY A 367 -7.71 -5.21 -17.75
CA GLY A 367 -8.99 -4.52 -17.64
C GLY A 367 -9.24 -3.85 -16.27
N ALA A 368 -8.35 -3.99 -15.31
CA ALA A 368 -8.46 -3.28 -14.04
C ALA A 368 -7.99 -1.83 -14.17
N ALA A 369 -8.68 -0.89 -13.53
CA ALA A 369 -8.21 0.46 -13.33
C ALA A 369 -7.06 0.46 -12.31
N LEU A 370 -5.94 1.10 -12.66
CA LEU A 370 -4.76 1.25 -11.82
C LEU A 370 -4.71 2.63 -11.21
N TYR A 371 -4.52 2.68 -9.90
CA TYR A 371 -4.21 3.90 -9.15
C TYR A 371 -2.85 3.72 -8.44
N VAL A 372 -2.02 4.76 -8.47
CA VAL A 372 -0.74 4.83 -7.74
C VAL A 372 -0.81 6.00 -6.80
N ASP A 373 -0.63 5.75 -5.50
CA ASP A 373 -0.76 6.77 -4.45
C ASP A 373 -2.07 7.57 -4.60
N SER A 374 -3.19 6.86 -4.87
CA SER A 374 -4.54 7.40 -5.08
C SER A 374 -4.76 8.17 -6.39
N VAL A 375 -3.76 8.25 -7.27
CA VAL A 375 -3.85 8.89 -8.59
C VAL A 375 -4.14 7.85 -9.66
N TYR A 376 -5.15 8.07 -10.48
CA TYR A 376 -5.47 7.19 -11.61
C TYR A 376 -4.35 7.24 -12.67
N ILE A 377 -3.90 6.07 -13.09
CA ILE A 377 -2.83 5.91 -14.09
C ILE A 377 -3.37 5.43 -15.44
N GLY A 378 -4.31 4.48 -15.41
CA GLY A 378 -4.83 3.88 -16.63
C GLY A 378 -5.47 2.52 -16.39
N VAL A 379 -5.78 1.83 -17.48
CA VAL A 379 -6.30 0.46 -17.44
C VAL A 379 -5.16 -0.52 -17.73
N VAL A 380 -5.04 -1.54 -16.89
CA VAL A 380 -4.03 -2.60 -17.01
C VAL A 380 -4.25 -3.41 -18.32
N PRO A 381 -3.20 -3.66 -19.11
CA PRO A 381 -1.79 -3.36 -18.88
C PRO A 381 -1.43 -1.88 -19.11
N CYS A 382 -0.75 -1.29 -18.16
CA CYS A 382 -0.27 0.09 -18.24
C CYS A 382 1.01 0.26 -17.41
N SER A 383 1.64 1.44 -17.52
CA SER A 383 2.88 1.74 -16.82
C SER A 383 2.88 3.14 -16.23
N PHE A 384 3.71 3.37 -15.24
CA PHE A 384 3.96 4.68 -14.65
C PHE A 384 5.46 4.91 -14.46
N SER A 385 5.86 6.18 -14.39
CA SER A 385 7.27 6.55 -14.22
C SER A 385 7.82 6.01 -12.91
N LYS A 386 8.98 5.37 -12.98
CA LYS A 386 9.67 4.81 -11.82
C LYS A 386 10.19 5.93 -10.94
N SER A 387 9.78 5.93 -9.68
CA SER A 387 10.34 6.76 -8.62
C SER A 387 10.60 5.87 -7.41
N SER A 388 11.79 6.00 -6.81
CA SER A 388 12.17 5.20 -5.65
C SER A 388 11.29 5.50 -4.43
N GLY A 389 11.15 4.50 -3.55
CA GLY A 389 10.34 4.58 -2.35
C GLY A 389 9.11 3.69 -2.40
N ASN A 390 8.32 3.75 -1.34
CA ASN A 390 7.08 2.99 -1.24
C ASN A 390 5.98 3.66 -2.07
N LYS A 391 5.22 2.83 -2.77
CA LYS A 391 4.05 3.25 -3.55
C LYS A 391 2.86 2.37 -3.21
N THR A 392 1.71 2.98 -3.00
CA THR A 392 0.45 2.25 -2.85
C THR A 392 -0.16 2.03 -4.23
N ILE A 393 -0.26 0.78 -4.65
CA ILE A 393 -0.91 0.37 -5.90
C ILE A 393 -2.31 -0.09 -5.56
N THR A 394 -3.33 0.56 -6.13
CA THR A 394 -4.72 0.14 -6.00
C THR A 394 -5.25 -0.31 -7.35
N LEU A 395 -5.88 -1.48 -7.39
CA LEU A 395 -6.50 -2.06 -8.57
C LEU A 395 -8.00 -2.20 -8.34
N SER A 396 -8.79 -1.68 -9.26
CA SER A 396 -10.24 -1.72 -9.20
C SER A 396 -10.82 -2.18 -10.55
N GLN A 397 -11.78 -3.09 -10.49
CA GLN A 397 -12.47 -3.57 -11.70
C GLN A 397 -13.92 -3.92 -11.35
N SER A 398 -14.85 -3.55 -12.22
CA SER A 398 -16.27 -3.85 -12.03
C SER A 398 -16.51 -5.35 -11.88
N GLY A 399 -17.24 -5.75 -10.85
CA GLY A 399 -17.54 -7.15 -10.52
C GLY A 399 -16.46 -7.86 -9.69
N TYR A 400 -15.39 -7.18 -9.31
CA TYR A 400 -14.30 -7.70 -8.45
C TYR A 400 -14.11 -6.81 -7.22
N ASN A 401 -13.51 -7.37 -6.18
CA ASN A 401 -13.10 -6.57 -5.03
C ASN A 401 -11.89 -5.69 -5.39
N THR A 402 -11.94 -4.43 -4.99
CA THR A 402 -10.79 -3.53 -5.07
C THR A 402 -9.70 -4.00 -4.09
N VAL A 403 -8.45 -3.93 -4.51
CA VAL A 403 -7.29 -4.35 -3.70
C VAL A 403 -6.19 -3.30 -3.74
N SER A 404 -5.49 -3.15 -2.62
CA SER A 404 -4.29 -2.30 -2.54
C SER A 404 -3.07 -3.11 -2.12
N TYR A 405 -1.91 -2.71 -2.65
CA TYR A 405 -0.61 -3.27 -2.32
C TYR A 405 0.39 -2.14 -2.13
N THR A 406 1.23 -2.25 -1.12
CA THR A 406 2.42 -1.42 -1.02
C THR A 406 3.58 -2.11 -1.71
N ILE A 407 4.20 -1.44 -2.67
CA ILE A 407 5.42 -1.89 -3.34
C ILE A 407 6.58 -0.96 -2.98
N SER A 408 7.75 -1.53 -2.75
CA SER A 408 8.97 -0.76 -2.55
C SER A 408 9.77 -0.73 -3.85
N ILE A 409 9.93 0.47 -4.41
CA ILE A 409 10.66 0.68 -5.66
C ILE A 409 12.10 1.05 -5.32
N PRO A 410 13.08 0.22 -5.68
CA PRO A 410 14.47 0.51 -5.38
C PRO A 410 15.00 1.67 -6.21
N ASN A 411 15.94 2.45 -5.63
CA ASN A 411 16.65 3.51 -6.35
C ASN A 411 17.78 2.92 -7.21
N THR A 412 17.41 2.11 -8.20
CA THR A 412 18.31 1.46 -9.15
C THR A 412 17.90 1.76 -10.57
N ALA A 413 18.85 1.80 -11.50
CA ALA A 413 18.55 1.90 -12.92
C ALA A 413 17.85 0.64 -13.46
N GLY A 414 16.95 0.79 -14.44
CA GLY A 414 16.18 -0.29 -15.09
C GLY A 414 14.69 -0.22 -14.79
N ASP A 415 13.90 -0.79 -15.71
CA ASP A 415 12.42 -0.91 -15.60
C ASP A 415 12.01 -2.07 -14.71
#